data_51f62f7b944a9adc89f8b133a4827a40
#
_entry.id   51f62f7b944a9adc89f8b133a4827a40
#
_cell.length_a   1.000
_cell.length_b   1.000
_cell.length_c   1.000
_cell.angle_alpha   90.00
_cell.angle_beta   90.00
_cell.angle_gamma   90.00
#
_symmetry.space_group_name_H-M   'P 1'
#
loop_
_entity.id
_entity.type
_entity.pdbx_description
1 polymer ?
#
loop_
_entity_poly.entity_id
_entity_poly.type
_entity_poly.pdbx_seq_one_letter_code
_entity_poly.pdbx_strand_id
1 'polypeptide(L)'
;PFAVAGTEPWTLNGYHQLSLATVTGGAKQANKLLRFSAPNGIKVNNPYIQKDFTRLNLLRENAQNNWRGASYNDAVVSFANGQSLIMPNGSWALPMINQQKPKFEVRTFAFPAAKAGHEMTVGSGDLALSISSKSKHKKAAEKFVAYMTTPAAMQKYYDVDGSPVAVKGVKQKGFDSQLGGLSS
;
A
#
# COMPACT_ATOMS: atom_id res chain seq x y z
N PRO A 1 -3.30 12.65 14.47
CA PRO A 1 -2.01 12.42 13.81
C PRO A 1 -2.07 11.26 12.82
N PHE A 2 -1.06 11.15 11.95
CA PHE A 2 -0.85 9.99 11.10
C PHE A 2 -0.06 8.91 11.83
N ALA A 3 -0.37 7.63 11.59
CA ALA A 3 0.48 6.52 11.96
C ALA A 3 1.55 6.30 10.88
N VAL A 4 2.81 6.51 11.22
CA VAL A 4 3.95 6.47 10.29
C VAL A 4 5.06 5.58 10.85
N ALA A 5 5.59 4.69 10.03
CA ALA A 5 6.69 3.79 10.37
C ALA A 5 8.02 4.35 9.82
N GLY A 6 8.68 5.21 10.57
CA GLY A 6 9.88 5.92 10.11
C GLY A 6 11.13 5.07 9.97
N THR A 7 11.20 3.91 10.62
CA THR A 7 12.31 2.96 10.45
C THR A 7 12.22 2.14 9.17
N GLU A 8 11.08 2.22 8.46
CA GLU A 8 10.81 1.41 7.28
C GLU A 8 10.50 2.30 6.06
N PRO A 9 11.53 2.71 5.30
CA PRO A 9 11.42 3.70 4.22
C PRO A 9 10.41 3.37 3.14
N TRP A 10 10.09 2.08 2.94
CA TRP A 10 9.11 1.65 1.94
C TRP A 10 7.70 2.21 2.22
N THR A 11 7.34 2.43 3.50
CA THR A 11 6.04 3.01 3.88
C THR A 11 5.92 4.46 3.42
N LEU A 12 7.00 5.23 3.58
CA LEU A 12 7.08 6.61 3.09
C LEU A 12 7.12 6.66 1.56
N ASN A 13 7.79 5.69 0.92
CA ASN A 13 7.82 5.60 -0.53
C ASN A 13 6.44 5.32 -1.13
N GLY A 14 5.62 4.48 -0.49
CA GLY A 14 4.22 4.25 -0.89
C GLY A 14 3.40 5.55 -0.89
N TYR A 15 3.53 6.35 0.16
CA TYR A 15 2.89 7.66 0.25
C TYR A 15 3.39 8.62 -0.85
N HIS A 16 4.73 8.68 -1.05
CA HIS A 16 5.36 9.49 -2.08
C HIS A 16 4.85 9.15 -3.49
N GLN A 17 4.79 7.87 -3.85
CA GLN A 17 4.32 7.42 -5.16
C GLN A 17 2.87 7.85 -5.43
N LEU A 18 1.97 7.66 -4.48
CA LEU A 18 0.56 8.08 -4.59
C LEU A 18 0.43 9.61 -4.63
N SER A 19 1.17 10.30 -3.77
CA SER A 19 1.21 11.76 -3.76
C SER A 19 1.66 12.30 -5.12
N LEU A 20 2.75 11.79 -5.68
CA LEU A 20 3.26 12.22 -6.97
C LEU A 20 2.28 11.88 -8.11
N ALA A 21 1.67 10.69 -8.10
CA ALA A 21 0.67 10.31 -9.08
C ALA A 21 -0.53 11.28 -9.08
N THR A 22 -1.05 11.64 -7.90
CA THR A 22 -2.19 12.56 -7.81
C THR A 22 -1.86 13.99 -8.18
N VAL A 23 -0.65 14.49 -7.89
CA VAL A 23 -0.25 15.86 -8.30
C VAL A 23 0.08 15.97 -9.78
N THR A 24 0.49 14.87 -10.42
CA THR A 24 0.81 14.84 -11.86
C THR A 24 -0.37 14.43 -12.75
N GLY A 25 -1.48 13.99 -12.14
CA GLY A 25 -2.66 13.53 -12.87
C GLY A 25 -2.56 12.09 -13.38
N GLY A 26 -1.67 11.28 -12.83
CA GLY A 26 -1.63 9.84 -13.10
C GLY A 26 -0.24 9.20 -13.12
N ALA A 27 -0.23 7.88 -13.04
CA ALA A 27 0.99 7.07 -12.96
C ALA A 27 1.95 7.27 -14.14
N LYS A 28 1.43 7.48 -15.35
CA LYS A 28 2.28 7.69 -16.54
C LYS A 28 3.16 8.94 -16.42
N GLN A 29 2.61 10.02 -15.90
CA GLN A 29 3.36 11.28 -15.71
C GLN A 29 4.28 11.19 -14.49
N ALA A 30 3.82 10.60 -13.39
CA ALA A 30 4.64 10.33 -12.22
C ALA A 30 5.88 9.49 -12.57
N ASN A 31 5.70 8.40 -13.31
CA ASN A 31 6.79 7.52 -13.74
C ASN A 31 7.83 8.24 -14.63
N LYS A 32 7.41 9.20 -15.45
CA LYS A 32 8.37 9.99 -16.23
C LYS A 32 9.29 10.84 -15.34
N LEU A 33 8.76 11.36 -14.23
CA LEU A 33 9.55 12.15 -13.28
C LEU A 33 10.45 11.29 -12.41
N LEU A 34 10.03 10.07 -12.08
CA LEU A 34 10.79 9.14 -11.23
C LEU A 34 11.92 8.41 -11.98
N ARG A 35 11.94 8.46 -13.31
CA ARG A 35 13.01 7.82 -14.08
C ARG A 35 14.27 8.68 -14.07
N PHE A 36 15.31 8.19 -13.41
CA PHE A 36 16.61 8.87 -13.35
C PHE A 36 17.29 9.10 -14.72
N SER A 37 16.95 8.29 -15.71
CA SER A 37 17.46 8.41 -17.09
C SER A 37 16.71 9.44 -17.94
N ALA A 38 15.63 10.00 -17.46
CA ALA A 38 14.89 11.01 -18.22
C ALA A 38 15.60 12.37 -18.18
N PRO A 39 15.70 13.13 -19.29
CA PRO A 39 16.30 14.46 -19.30
C PRO A 39 15.63 15.43 -18.32
N ASN A 40 14.41 15.09 -17.86
CA ASN A 40 13.60 15.84 -16.91
C ASN A 40 13.33 15.06 -15.62
N GLY A 41 14.20 14.15 -15.20
CA GLY A 41 14.07 13.40 -13.96
C GLY A 41 13.87 14.30 -12.74
N ILE A 42 13.99 13.76 -11.55
CA ILE A 42 13.75 14.49 -10.29
C ILE A 42 14.63 15.74 -10.23
N LYS A 43 14.01 16.91 -10.34
CA LYS A 43 14.65 18.21 -10.18
C LYS A 43 13.96 18.99 -9.06
N VAL A 44 14.73 19.58 -8.18
CA VAL A 44 14.21 20.31 -7.01
C VAL A 44 13.26 21.45 -7.41
N ASN A 45 13.50 22.08 -8.55
CA ASN A 45 12.66 23.17 -9.07
C ASN A 45 11.44 22.69 -9.89
N ASN A 46 11.21 21.37 -10.03
CA ASN A 46 10.02 20.88 -10.70
C ASN A 46 8.79 21.11 -9.82
N PRO A 47 7.74 21.79 -10.30
CA PRO A 47 6.58 22.15 -9.48
C PRO A 47 5.80 20.95 -8.96
N TYR A 48 5.78 19.81 -9.65
CA TYR A 48 5.15 18.58 -9.18
C TYR A 48 5.95 17.96 -8.03
N ILE A 49 7.27 17.96 -8.16
CA ILE A 49 8.16 17.46 -7.10
C ILE A 49 8.04 18.36 -5.86
N GLN A 50 7.99 19.66 -6.02
CA GLN A 50 7.78 20.58 -4.88
C GLN A 50 6.44 20.35 -4.18
N LYS A 51 5.36 20.16 -4.92
CA LYS A 51 4.03 19.84 -4.36
C LYS A 51 4.03 18.50 -3.62
N ASP A 52 4.71 17.50 -4.17
CA ASP A 52 4.83 16.20 -3.54
C ASP A 52 5.61 16.28 -2.22
N PHE A 53 6.74 16.96 -2.20
CA PHE A 53 7.51 17.19 -0.97
C PHE A 53 6.76 18.04 0.06
N THR A 54 5.92 18.98 -0.37
CA THR A 54 5.01 19.70 0.53
C THR A 54 4.06 18.73 1.25
N ARG A 55 3.49 17.76 0.53
CA ARG A 55 2.62 16.74 1.13
C ARG A 55 3.39 15.78 2.06
N LEU A 56 4.60 15.37 1.68
CA LEU A 56 5.46 14.59 2.56
C LEU A 56 5.80 15.35 3.85
N ASN A 57 5.99 16.65 3.76
CA ASN A 57 6.22 17.49 4.93
C ASN A 57 4.98 17.58 5.83
N LEU A 58 3.78 17.71 5.25
CA LEU A 58 2.54 17.64 6.02
C LEU A 58 2.36 16.30 6.74
N LEU A 59 2.71 15.18 6.07
CA LEU A 59 2.71 13.87 6.72
C LEU A 59 3.66 13.87 7.92
N ARG A 60 4.90 14.35 7.75
CA ARG A 60 5.90 14.44 8.79
C ARG A 60 5.47 15.30 9.98
N GLU A 61 4.89 16.46 9.72
CA GLU A 61 4.46 17.42 10.74
C GLU A 61 3.26 16.93 11.54
N ASN A 62 2.45 16.07 10.96
CA ASN A 62 1.25 15.51 11.57
C ASN A 62 1.39 14.03 11.96
N ALA A 63 2.58 13.47 11.92
CA ALA A 63 2.85 12.12 12.37
C ALA A 63 2.83 12.01 13.91
N GLN A 64 2.67 10.78 14.43
CA GLN A 64 2.80 10.55 15.87
C GLN A 64 4.21 10.94 16.37
N ASN A 65 4.33 11.29 17.65
CA ASN A 65 5.55 11.89 18.23
C ASN A 65 6.84 11.10 18.00
N ASN A 66 6.79 9.78 18.02
CA ASN A 66 7.97 8.90 17.89
C ASN A 66 8.14 8.32 16.48
N TRP A 67 7.49 8.87 15.46
CA TRP A 67 7.40 8.27 14.12
C TRP A 67 8.75 7.88 13.50
N ARG A 68 9.83 8.65 13.77
CA ARG A 68 11.17 8.36 13.23
C ARG A 68 11.75 7.03 13.72
N GLY A 69 11.47 6.67 14.97
CA GLY A 69 11.89 5.41 15.59
C GLY A 69 10.85 4.30 15.53
N ALA A 70 9.66 4.59 15.05
CA ALA A 70 8.56 3.62 15.01
C ALA A 70 8.78 2.59 13.90
N SER A 71 8.62 1.32 14.25
CA SER A 71 8.53 0.21 13.31
C SER A 71 7.15 0.17 12.64
N TYR A 72 7.01 -0.70 11.63
CA TYR A 72 5.71 -0.96 11.01
C TYR A 72 4.66 -1.43 12.02
N ASN A 73 5.05 -2.33 12.92
CA ASN A 73 4.16 -2.81 13.97
C ASN A 73 3.75 -1.70 14.95
N ASP A 74 4.67 -0.81 15.32
CA ASP A 74 4.34 0.34 16.19
C ASP A 74 3.31 1.27 15.54
N ALA A 75 3.42 1.51 14.24
CA ALA A 75 2.44 2.30 13.51
C ALA A 75 1.06 1.61 13.47
N VAL A 76 1.02 0.29 13.24
CA VAL A 76 -0.23 -0.50 13.28
C VAL A 76 -0.87 -0.43 14.67
N VAL A 77 -0.09 -0.62 15.73
CA VAL A 77 -0.57 -0.56 17.12
C VAL A 77 -1.08 0.85 17.47
N SER A 78 -0.33 1.89 17.09
CA SER A 78 -0.73 3.29 17.31
C SER A 78 -2.08 3.60 16.66
N PHE A 79 -2.28 3.14 15.42
CA PHE A 79 -3.55 3.31 14.71
C PHE A 79 -4.66 2.50 15.39
N ALA A 80 -4.46 1.21 15.63
CA ALA A 80 -5.48 0.32 16.18
C ALA A 80 -5.94 0.71 17.59
N ASN A 81 -5.07 1.37 18.38
CA ASN A 81 -5.41 1.92 19.69
C ASN A 81 -6.03 3.33 19.65
N GLY A 82 -6.26 3.89 18.46
CA GLY A 82 -6.85 5.22 18.30
C GLY A 82 -5.91 6.39 18.64
N GLN A 83 -4.61 6.14 18.79
CA GLN A 83 -3.60 7.18 19.01
C GLN A 83 -3.29 7.95 17.72
N SER A 84 -3.59 7.34 16.57
CA SER A 84 -3.50 7.94 15.24
C SER A 84 -4.80 7.72 14.49
N LEU A 85 -5.24 8.73 13.71
CA LEU A 85 -6.52 8.71 13.00
C LEU A 85 -6.41 8.17 11.57
N ILE A 86 -5.25 8.27 10.97
CA ILE A 86 -5.00 7.90 9.57
C ILE A 86 -3.69 7.13 9.49
N MET A 87 -3.70 6.03 8.77
CA MET A 87 -2.50 5.25 8.45
C MET A 87 -2.34 5.19 6.94
N PRO A 88 -1.39 5.95 6.35
CA PRO A 88 -1.09 5.87 4.93
C PRO A 88 -0.42 4.52 4.62
N ASN A 89 -1.18 3.56 4.10
CA ASN A 89 -0.70 2.21 3.86
C ASN A 89 -1.55 1.50 2.78
N GLY A 90 -1.23 0.24 2.51
CA GLY A 90 -2.02 -0.62 1.65
C GLY A 90 -2.99 -1.51 2.43
N SER A 91 -3.89 -2.16 1.71
CA SER A 91 -4.93 -3.04 2.27
C SER A 91 -4.36 -4.20 3.09
N TRP A 92 -3.14 -4.63 2.84
CA TRP A 92 -2.43 -5.65 3.63
C TRP A 92 -2.22 -5.29 5.10
N ALA A 93 -2.39 -4.02 5.49
CA ALA A 93 -2.35 -3.62 6.89
C ALA A 93 -3.61 -4.05 7.67
N LEU A 94 -4.74 -4.23 7.01
CA LEU A 94 -6.04 -4.52 7.65
C LEU A 94 -6.01 -5.77 8.54
N PRO A 95 -5.48 -6.94 8.11
CA PRO A 95 -5.38 -8.10 8.96
C PRO A 95 -4.62 -7.83 10.27
N MET A 96 -3.51 -7.11 10.20
CA MET A 96 -2.72 -6.76 11.38
C MET A 96 -3.47 -5.78 12.31
N ILE A 97 -4.16 -4.79 11.73
CA ILE A 97 -5.00 -3.85 12.47
C ILE A 97 -6.14 -4.61 13.16
N ASN A 98 -6.84 -5.49 12.45
CA ASN A 98 -7.95 -6.26 12.97
C ASN A 98 -7.55 -7.23 14.09
N GLN A 99 -6.32 -7.79 14.05
CA GLN A 99 -5.76 -8.59 15.13
C GLN A 99 -5.61 -7.81 16.45
N GLN A 100 -5.41 -6.49 16.39
CA GLN A 100 -5.37 -5.62 17.56
C GLN A 100 -6.76 -5.33 18.14
N LYS A 101 -7.84 -5.76 17.49
CA LYS A 101 -9.24 -5.58 17.94
C LYS A 101 -9.58 -4.11 18.24
N PRO A 102 -9.44 -3.20 17.26
CA PRO A 102 -9.76 -1.79 17.45
C PRO A 102 -11.20 -1.61 17.93
N LYS A 103 -11.43 -0.66 18.83
CA LYS A 103 -12.75 -0.34 19.40
C LYS A 103 -13.55 0.65 18.55
N PHE A 104 -13.17 0.84 17.30
CA PHE A 104 -13.80 1.72 16.33
C PHE A 104 -13.85 1.06 14.96
N GLU A 105 -14.67 1.59 14.08
CA GLU A 105 -14.76 1.12 12.70
C GLU A 105 -13.55 1.59 11.90
N VAL A 106 -12.85 0.66 11.26
CA VAL A 106 -11.73 0.92 10.35
C VAL A 106 -12.25 0.95 8.92
N ARG A 107 -11.97 2.03 8.20
CA ARG A 107 -12.32 2.20 6.79
C ARG A 107 -11.11 2.63 5.98
N THR A 108 -11.11 2.28 4.71
CA THR A 108 -10.11 2.75 3.74
C THR A 108 -10.69 3.85 2.86
N PHE A 109 -9.82 4.63 2.25
CA PHE A 109 -10.17 5.59 1.22
C PHE A 109 -9.00 5.77 0.24
N ALA A 110 -9.33 6.15 -0.99
CA ALA A 110 -8.33 6.44 -2.02
C ALA A 110 -7.48 7.66 -1.62
N PHE A 111 -6.23 7.70 -2.08
CA PHE A 111 -5.32 8.80 -1.77
C PHE A 111 -5.89 10.13 -2.30
N PRO A 112 -5.99 11.17 -1.45
CA PRO A 112 -6.67 12.41 -1.80
C PRO A 112 -5.98 13.16 -2.93
N ALA A 113 -6.78 13.72 -3.84
CA ALA A 113 -6.34 14.65 -4.87
C ALA A 113 -6.82 16.08 -4.58
N ALA A 114 -6.26 17.07 -5.29
CA ALA A 114 -6.69 18.46 -5.17
C ALA A 114 -8.09 18.71 -5.75
N LYS A 115 -8.55 17.82 -6.63
CA LYS A 115 -9.87 17.88 -7.29
C LYS A 115 -10.61 16.58 -6.99
N ALA A 116 -11.86 16.69 -6.56
CA ALA A 116 -12.75 15.55 -6.33
C ALA A 116 -12.91 14.71 -7.61
N GLY A 117 -12.94 13.39 -7.47
CA GLY A 117 -12.97 12.45 -8.57
C GLY A 117 -11.61 12.17 -9.24
N HIS A 118 -10.52 12.68 -8.66
CA HIS A 118 -9.14 12.41 -9.09
C HIS A 118 -8.31 11.70 -8.02
N GLU A 119 -8.96 11.17 -7.01
CA GLU A 119 -8.35 10.32 -5.98
C GLU A 119 -7.76 9.07 -6.64
N MET A 120 -6.66 8.56 -6.10
CA MET A 120 -5.95 7.42 -6.68
C MET A 120 -5.65 6.34 -5.66
N THR A 121 -5.74 5.12 -6.12
CA THR A 121 -5.17 3.94 -5.46
C THR A 121 -4.08 3.34 -6.34
N VAL A 122 -3.15 2.62 -5.74
CA VAL A 122 -2.22 1.77 -6.50
C VAL A 122 -2.76 0.35 -6.50
N GLY A 123 -3.02 -0.16 -7.70
CA GLY A 123 -3.32 -1.57 -7.92
C GLY A 123 -2.29 -2.14 -8.90
N SER A 124 -1.55 -3.15 -8.48
CA SER A 124 -0.57 -3.85 -9.32
C SER A 124 -0.41 -5.30 -8.87
N GLY A 125 0.28 -6.12 -9.66
CA GLY A 125 0.79 -7.39 -9.18
C GLY A 125 1.78 -7.12 -8.05
N ASP A 126 1.47 -7.58 -6.84
CA ASP A 126 2.24 -7.30 -5.63
C ASP A 126 3.11 -8.51 -5.26
N LEU A 127 2.49 -9.62 -4.93
CA LEU A 127 3.17 -10.82 -4.49
C LEU A 127 3.44 -11.77 -5.65
N ALA A 128 4.69 -12.17 -5.83
CA ALA A 128 5.09 -13.16 -6.82
C ALA A 128 5.86 -14.32 -6.16
N LEU A 129 5.57 -15.55 -6.59
CA LEU A 129 6.32 -16.73 -6.21
C LEU A 129 7.32 -17.06 -7.30
N SER A 130 8.60 -17.18 -6.94
CA SER A 130 9.68 -17.53 -7.85
C SER A 130 10.41 -18.79 -7.39
N ILE A 131 10.88 -19.58 -8.35
CA ILE A 131 11.67 -20.78 -8.07
C ILE A 131 13.13 -20.49 -8.39
N SER A 132 14.02 -20.69 -7.42
CA SER A 132 15.44 -20.50 -7.63
C SER A 132 15.95 -21.42 -8.74
N SER A 133 16.69 -20.86 -9.71
CA SER A 133 17.35 -21.64 -10.77
C SER A 133 18.35 -22.67 -10.23
N LYS A 134 18.87 -22.44 -9.01
CA LYS A 134 19.82 -23.33 -8.32
C LYS A 134 19.15 -24.36 -7.40
N SER A 135 17.80 -24.36 -7.32
CA SER A 135 17.08 -25.32 -6.47
C SER A 135 17.39 -26.77 -6.90
N LYS A 136 17.69 -27.61 -5.94
CA LYS A 136 17.82 -29.07 -6.12
C LYS A 136 16.47 -29.79 -6.16
N HIS A 137 15.38 -29.08 -5.80
CA HIS A 137 14.01 -29.61 -5.67
C HIS A 137 13.02 -28.91 -6.61
N LYS A 138 13.44 -28.58 -7.84
CA LYS A 138 12.62 -27.80 -8.80
C LYS A 138 11.22 -28.37 -9.00
N LYS A 139 11.11 -29.69 -9.24
CA LYS A 139 9.81 -30.35 -9.45
C LYS A 139 8.86 -30.21 -8.26
N ALA A 140 9.37 -30.26 -7.03
CA ALA A 140 8.56 -30.04 -5.83
C ALA A 140 8.15 -28.57 -5.71
N ALA A 141 9.04 -27.64 -5.97
CA ALA A 141 8.75 -26.20 -5.98
C ALA A 141 7.73 -25.83 -7.06
N GLU A 142 7.83 -26.39 -8.25
CA GLU A 142 6.85 -26.22 -9.34
C GLU A 142 5.44 -26.71 -8.93
N LYS A 143 5.36 -27.87 -8.29
CA LYS A 143 4.08 -28.38 -7.75
C LYS A 143 3.48 -27.45 -6.70
N PHE A 144 4.32 -26.89 -5.82
CA PHE A 144 3.86 -25.93 -4.81
C PHE A 144 3.35 -24.64 -5.46
N VAL A 145 4.09 -24.06 -6.40
CA VAL A 145 3.64 -22.86 -7.12
C VAL A 145 2.35 -23.14 -7.87
N ALA A 146 2.26 -24.27 -8.57
CA ALA A 146 1.04 -24.68 -9.26
C ALA A 146 -0.16 -24.83 -8.29
N TYR A 147 0.08 -25.42 -7.11
CA TYR A 147 -0.95 -25.50 -6.07
C TYR A 147 -1.41 -24.13 -5.61
N MET A 148 -0.49 -23.20 -5.39
CA MET A 148 -0.80 -21.82 -4.97
C MET A 148 -1.61 -21.03 -6.01
N THR A 149 -1.61 -21.45 -7.28
CA THR A 149 -2.44 -20.83 -8.33
C THR A 149 -3.82 -21.47 -8.47
N THR A 150 -4.16 -22.44 -7.62
CA THR A 150 -5.50 -23.05 -7.64
C THR A 150 -6.54 -22.17 -6.93
N PRO A 151 -7.82 -22.18 -7.38
CA PRO A 151 -8.88 -21.46 -6.69
C PRO A 151 -9.02 -21.84 -5.21
N ALA A 152 -8.82 -23.12 -4.87
CA ALA A 152 -8.94 -23.60 -3.50
C ALA A 152 -7.85 -23.05 -2.56
N ALA A 153 -6.59 -22.97 -3.03
CA ALA A 153 -5.51 -22.39 -2.25
C ALA A 153 -5.68 -20.87 -2.10
N MET A 154 -6.04 -20.20 -3.20
CA MET A 154 -6.24 -18.76 -3.18
C MET A 154 -7.50 -18.34 -2.43
N GLN A 155 -8.53 -19.18 -2.35
CA GLN A 155 -9.67 -18.92 -1.47
C GLN A 155 -9.25 -18.89 0.00
N LYS A 156 -8.43 -19.85 0.44
CA LYS A 156 -7.89 -19.85 1.80
C LYS A 156 -7.01 -18.63 2.09
N TYR A 157 -6.19 -18.24 1.12
CA TYR A 157 -5.38 -17.02 1.23
C TYR A 157 -6.29 -15.80 1.41
N TYR A 158 -7.28 -15.63 0.54
CA TYR A 158 -8.24 -14.52 0.62
C TYR A 158 -9.02 -14.51 1.95
N ASP A 159 -9.48 -15.67 2.41
CA ASP A 159 -10.25 -15.78 3.65
C ASP A 159 -9.44 -15.36 4.91
N VAL A 160 -8.12 -15.46 4.85
CA VAL A 160 -7.22 -15.09 5.95
C VAL A 160 -6.69 -13.66 5.82
N ASP A 161 -6.25 -13.29 4.62
CA ASP A 161 -5.57 -12.03 4.35
C ASP A 161 -6.55 -10.90 3.98
N GLY A 162 -7.66 -11.23 3.31
CA GLY A 162 -8.65 -10.25 2.84
C GLY A 162 -8.22 -9.45 1.61
N SER A 163 -6.97 -9.57 1.17
CA SER A 163 -6.48 -8.87 -0.02
C SER A 163 -7.02 -9.47 -1.31
N PRO A 164 -7.35 -8.66 -2.33
CA PRO A 164 -7.82 -9.16 -3.62
C PRO A 164 -6.83 -10.13 -4.26
N VAL A 165 -7.33 -11.22 -4.84
CA VAL A 165 -6.52 -12.23 -5.52
C VAL A 165 -6.84 -12.29 -7.02
N ALA A 166 -5.82 -12.53 -7.84
CA ALA A 166 -5.92 -12.54 -9.29
C ALA A 166 -6.41 -13.88 -9.89
N VAL A 167 -6.60 -14.91 -9.07
CA VAL A 167 -6.99 -16.24 -9.53
C VAL A 167 -8.50 -16.32 -9.79
N LYS A 168 -8.88 -16.68 -11.00
CA LYS A 168 -10.28 -16.87 -11.37
C LYS A 168 -10.95 -17.99 -10.54
N GLY A 169 -12.22 -17.79 -10.18
CA GLY A 169 -12.98 -18.78 -9.41
C GLY A 169 -12.89 -18.64 -7.89
N VAL A 170 -12.09 -17.69 -7.38
CA VAL A 170 -12.11 -17.31 -5.98
C VAL A 170 -13.35 -16.47 -5.71
N LYS A 171 -14.12 -16.83 -4.69
CA LYS A 171 -15.28 -16.07 -4.22
C LYS A 171 -14.75 -14.92 -3.33
N GLN A 172 -14.47 -13.80 -3.96
CA GLN A 172 -14.19 -12.58 -3.26
C GLN A 172 -15.54 -11.96 -2.91
N LYS A 173 -15.93 -12.03 -1.64
CA LYS A 173 -17.04 -11.23 -1.13
C LYS A 173 -16.66 -9.81 -1.45
N GLY A 174 -17.51 -9.09 -2.19
CA GLY A 174 -17.21 -7.72 -2.60
C GLY A 174 -16.58 -6.95 -1.43
N PHE A 175 -15.72 -6.02 -1.72
CA PHE A 175 -14.98 -5.28 -0.71
C PHE A 175 -15.86 -5.07 0.49
N ASP A 176 -15.53 -5.68 1.62
CA ASP A 176 -16.29 -5.47 2.83
C ASP A 176 -16.29 -3.96 3.18
N SER A 177 -17.00 -3.57 4.21
CA SER A 177 -17.11 -2.16 4.61
C SER A 177 -15.74 -1.49 4.79
N GLN A 178 -14.69 -2.24 5.10
CA GLN A 178 -13.34 -1.71 5.30
C GLN A 178 -12.64 -1.35 3.98
N LEU A 179 -12.89 -2.08 2.90
CA LEU A 179 -12.26 -1.88 1.59
C LEU A 179 -13.11 -1.03 0.63
N GLY A 180 -14.34 -0.73 1.00
CA GLY A 180 -15.30 -0.02 0.15
C GLY A 180 -14.81 1.31 -0.40
N GLY A 181 -13.97 2.02 0.34
CA GLY A 181 -13.39 3.29 -0.10
C GLY A 181 -12.30 3.19 -1.17
N LEU A 182 -11.89 1.97 -1.58
CA LEU A 182 -10.93 1.72 -2.66
C LEU A 182 -11.61 1.39 -3.99
N SER A 183 -12.91 1.21 -4.01
CA SER A 183 -13.70 0.74 -5.16
C SER A 183 -14.33 1.87 -5.98
N SER A 184 -13.90 3.11 -5.80
CA SER A 184 -14.38 4.27 -6.56
C SER A 184 -13.77 4.36 -7.94
#